data_f26c6dee62626b0b7a66b230e62ff00b
#
_entry.id   f26c6dee62626b0b7a66b230e62ff00b
#
_cell.length_a   1.000
_cell.length_b   1.000
_cell.length_c   1.000
_cell.angle_alpha   90.00
_cell.angle_beta   90.00
_cell.angle_gamma   90.00
#
_symmetry.space_group_name_H-M   'P 1'
#
loop_
_entity.id
_entity.type
_entity.pdbx_description
1 polymer ?
#
loop_
_entity_poly.entity_id
_entity_poly.type
_entity_poly.pdbx_seq_one_letter_code
_entity_poly.pdbx_strand_id
1 'polypeptide(L)'
;MKKIKFLLILFISCLNTYGQTQEIRSMVFDGNDREYIIYVPSNYDDSESVPLMFNFHGGNGLAGDFMNYTNDMRPIADTAGFIAVYPQAATDPDDGSYSWLHKAPTSHNDIFFIEAIIDALSSEFSIDNDRVYACGYSEGGIFSYELACRLNNRIAAISSVSGSMLVDEFRDSYYNLGFC
;
A
#
# COMPACT_ATOMS: atom_id res chain seq x y z
N MET A 1 28.26 -58.33 -6.80
CA MET A 1 28.10 -57.21 -5.81
C MET A 1 27.77 -55.92 -6.56
N LYS A 2 26.53 -55.48 -6.54
CA LYS A 2 26.10 -54.22 -7.18
C LYS A 2 26.41 -53.06 -6.22
N LYS A 3 27.23 -52.11 -6.65
CA LYS A 3 27.53 -50.86 -5.91
C LYS A 3 26.38 -49.91 -6.10
N ILE A 4 25.63 -49.64 -5.03
CA ILE A 4 24.61 -48.62 -4.99
C ILE A 4 25.33 -47.26 -4.84
N LYS A 5 25.21 -46.40 -5.86
CA LYS A 5 25.67 -45.01 -5.77
C LYS A 5 24.58 -44.19 -5.11
N PHE A 6 24.82 -43.70 -3.88
CA PHE A 6 23.97 -42.72 -3.23
C PHE A 6 24.21 -41.34 -3.89
N LEU A 7 23.20 -40.80 -4.55
CA LEU A 7 23.22 -39.44 -5.05
C LEU A 7 22.74 -38.52 -3.90
N LEU A 8 23.68 -37.82 -3.31
CA LEU A 8 23.36 -36.78 -2.31
C LEU A 8 22.80 -35.55 -3.05
N ILE A 9 21.50 -35.36 -2.99
CA ILE A 9 20.88 -34.14 -3.50
C ILE A 9 21.02 -33.10 -2.40
N LEU A 10 21.90 -32.12 -2.63
CA LEU A 10 22.08 -30.97 -1.76
C LEU A 10 20.91 -29.99 -2.04
N PHE A 11 19.95 -29.93 -1.16
CA PHE A 11 18.93 -28.85 -1.17
C PHE A 11 19.63 -27.57 -0.68
N ILE A 12 19.99 -26.68 -1.61
CA ILE A 12 20.39 -25.32 -1.28
C ILE A 12 19.08 -24.55 -1.05
N SER A 13 18.67 -24.41 0.21
CA SER A 13 17.65 -23.43 0.57
C SER A 13 18.26 -22.03 0.38
N CYS A 14 17.79 -21.31 -0.59
CA CYS A 14 18.09 -19.88 -0.73
C CYS A 14 17.40 -19.19 0.45
N LEU A 15 18.16 -18.88 1.50
CA LEU A 15 17.71 -17.98 2.56
C LEU A 15 17.68 -16.58 1.95
N ASN A 16 16.51 -16.07 1.65
CA ASN A 16 16.34 -14.66 1.36
C ASN A 16 16.60 -13.89 2.66
N THR A 17 17.75 -13.28 2.79
CA THR A 17 18.02 -12.35 3.88
C THR A 17 17.46 -10.99 3.46
N TYR A 18 16.27 -10.66 3.94
CA TYR A 18 15.75 -9.31 3.83
C TYR A 18 16.51 -8.44 4.86
N GLY A 19 17.28 -7.47 4.37
CA GLY A 19 17.77 -6.37 5.20
C GLY A 19 16.78 -5.21 5.14
N GLN A 20 16.91 -4.23 6.03
CA GLN A 20 16.19 -2.97 5.94
C GLN A 20 16.32 -2.41 4.51
N THR A 21 15.19 -2.24 3.82
CA THR A 21 15.17 -1.72 2.47
C THR A 21 14.15 -0.60 2.33
N GLN A 22 14.54 0.44 1.60
CA GLN A 22 13.66 1.51 1.14
C GLN A 22 13.81 1.62 -0.36
N GLU A 23 12.72 1.45 -1.09
CA GLU A 23 12.73 1.44 -2.55
C GLU A 23 11.60 2.28 -3.11
N ILE A 24 11.88 2.99 -4.20
CA ILE A 24 10.83 3.53 -5.07
C ILE A 24 10.50 2.43 -6.07
N ARG A 25 9.25 2.05 -6.14
CA ARG A 25 8.75 1.05 -7.07
C ARG A 25 7.75 1.67 -8.02
N SER A 26 7.76 1.19 -9.25
CA SER A 26 6.78 1.56 -10.26
C SER A 26 6.04 0.32 -10.75
N MET A 27 4.79 0.52 -11.12
CA MET A 27 3.98 -0.49 -11.79
C MET A 27 3.11 0.17 -12.84
N VAL A 28 2.89 -0.53 -13.95
CA VAL A 28 1.89 -0.11 -14.93
C VAL A 28 0.52 -0.46 -14.38
N PHE A 29 -0.29 0.56 -14.11
CA PHE A 29 -1.65 0.39 -13.66
C PHE A 29 -2.58 1.16 -14.61
N ASP A 30 -3.52 0.44 -15.22
CA ASP A 30 -4.48 0.97 -16.20
C ASP A 30 -3.82 1.81 -17.32
N GLY A 31 -2.69 1.30 -17.82
CA GLY A 31 -1.92 1.92 -18.91
C GLY A 31 -1.03 3.11 -18.51
N ASN A 32 -0.98 3.46 -17.23
CA ASN A 32 -0.15 4.54 -16.71
C ASN A 32 0.94 4.00 -15.78
N ASP A 33 2.11 4.62 -15.82
CA ASP A 33 3.16 4.37 -14.84
C ASP A 33 2.77 5.02 -13.51
N ARG A 34 2.65 4.19 -12.45
CA ARG A 34 2.32 4.61 -11.10
C ARG A 34 3.45 4.24 -10.17
N GLU A 35 3.71 5.08 -9.19
CA GLU A 35 4.82 4.90 -8.26
C GLU A 35 4.35 4.80 -6.81
N TYR A 36 5.12 4.08 -6.01
CA TYR A 36 5.01 4.04 -4.56
C TYR A 36 6.37 3.79 -3.92
N ILE A 37 6.55 4.23 -2.68
CA ILE A 37 7.72 3.91 -1.89
C ILE A 37 7.34 2.78 -0.93
N ILE A 38 8.19 1.76 -0.86
CA ILE A 38 8.07 0.70 0.13
C ILE A 38 9.23 0.79 1.12
N TYR A 39 8.94 0.57 2.38
CA TYR A 39 9.91 0.39 3.44
C TYR A 39 9.68 -0.96 4.12
N VAL A 40 10.67 -1.83 4.03
CA VAL A 40 10.69 -3.14 4.68
C VAL A 40 11.60 -3.03 5.91
N PRO A 41 11.11 -3.28 7.13
CA PRO A 41 11.92 -3.15 8.34
C PRO A 41 13.02 -4.21 8.41
N SER A 42 14.09 -3.90 9.13
CA SER A 42 15.27 -4.77 9.26
C SER A 42 15.01 -6.11 9.96
N ASN A 43 13.92 -6.19 10.72
CA ASN A 43 13.50 -7.40 11.42
C ASN A 43 12.49 -8.26 10.64
N TYR A 44 12.21 -7.93 9.40
CA TYR A 44 11.39 -8.76 8.51
C TYR A 44 12.21 -9.98 8.02
N ASP A 45 11.66 -11.17 8.18
CA ASP A 45 12.34 -12.41 7.81
C ASP A 45 11.44 -13.45 7.08
N ASP A 46 10.23 -13.07 6.69
CA ASP A 46 9.21 -13.89 6.04
C ASP A 46 8.71 -15.13 6.82
N SER A 47 9.23 -15.38 8.00
CA SER A 47 8.83 -16.52 8.84
C SER A 47 7.42 -16.36 9.43
N GLU A 48 7.02 -15.10 9.63
CA GLU A 48 5.68 -14.73 10.10
C GLU A 48 5.07 -13.66 9.20
N SER A 49 3.75 -13.69 9.06
CA SER A 49 3.06 -12.67 8.27
C SER A 49 2.99 -11.35 9.05
N VAL A 50 3.30 -10.25 8.34
CA VAL A 50 3.38 -8.91 8.91
C VAL A 50 2.27 -7.99 8.40
N PRO A 51 1.86 -6.99 9.20
CA PRO A 51 0.92 -5.97 8.75
C PRO A 51 1.47 -5.14 7.59
N LEU A 52 0.56 -4.60 6.79
CA LEU A 52 0.84 -3.62 5.75
C LEU A 52 0.21 -2.28 6.13
N MET A 53 0.97 -1.18 6.09
CA MET A 53 0.53 0.16 6.46
C MET A 53 0.69 1.13 5.30
N PHE A 54 -0.41 1.56 4.73
CA PHE A 54 -0.44 2.62 3.72
C PHE A 54 -0.44 4.00 4.35
N ASN A 55 0.31 4.93 3.74
CA ASN A 55 0.48 6.31 4.21
C ASN A 55 0.24 7.28 3.04
N PHE A 56 -0.83 8.06 3.11
CA PHE A 56 -1.30 8.91 2.01
C PHE A 56 -0.99 10.38 2.27
N HIS A 57 -0.25 11.00 1.36
CA HIS A 57 0.04 12.44 1.40
C HIS A 57 -1.22 13.29 1.17
N GLY A 58 -1.17 14.55 1.52
CA GLY A 58 -2.22 15.54 1.20
C GLY A 58 -2.22 15.94 -0.28
N GLY A 59 -3.23 16.69 -0.68
CA GLY A 59 -3.37 17.18 -2.06
C GLY A 59 -2.10 17.89 -2.54
N ASN A 60 -1.76 17.65 -3.79
CA ASN A 60 -0.55 18.13 -4.46
C ASN A 60 0.77 17.79 -3.75
N GLY A 61 0.76 16.77 -2.87
CA GLY A 61 1.92 16.29 -2.15
C GLY A 61 2.76 15.30 -2.95
N LEU A 62 3.99 15.07 -2.46
CA LEU A 62 4.86 14.00 -2.95
C LEU A 62 5.01 12.93 -1.88
N ALA A 63 4.95 11.66 -2.28
CA ALA A 63 5.10 10.51 -1.38
C ALA A 63 6.42 10.57 -0.60
N GLY A 64 7.53 10.93 -1.27
CA GLY A 64 8.84 11.05 -0.65
C GLY A 64 8.93 12.17 0.38
N ASP A 65 8.34 13.32 0.10
CA ASP A 65 8.31 14.44 1.04
C ASP A 65 7.42 14.12 2.25
N PHE A 66 6.28 13.49 2.01
CA PHE A 66 5.40 13.05 3.07
C PHE A 66 6.08 12.05 4.01
N MET A 67 6.76 11.05 3.45
CA MET A 67 7.53 10.08 4.23
C MET A 67 8.65 10.75 5.02
N ASN A 68 9.42 11.66 4.42
CA ASN A 68 10.63 12.18 5.04
C ASN A 68 10.38 13.32 6.04
N TYR A 69 9.32 14.11 5.85
CA TYR A 69 9.14 15.37 6.60
C TYR A 69 7.83 15.47 7.37
N THR A 70 6.85 14.61 7.07
CA THR A 70 5.51 14.72 7.67
C THR A 70 5.11 13.48 8.44
N ASN A 71 5.28 12.30 7.87
CA ASN A 71 4.83 11.03 8.43
C ASN A 71 5.87 9.92 8.25
N ASP A 72 6.99 10.05 8.95
CA ASP A 72 8.05 9.03 8.93
C ASP A 72 7.67 7.83 9.82
N MET A 73 7.11 6.81 9.20
CA MET A 73 6.73 5.56 9.89
C MET A 73 7.87 4.55 10.00
N ARG A 74 9.04 4.80 9.42
CA ARG A 74 10.17 3.86 9.40
C ARG A 74 10.64 3.45 10.79
N PRO A 75 10.86 4.37 11.76
CA PRO A 75 11.27 3.98 13.10
C PRO A 75 10.21 3.15 13.85
N ILE A 76 8.92 3.39 13.54
CA ILE A 76 7.81 2.63 14.13
C ILE A 76 7.72 1.26 13.46
N ALA A 77 7.91 1.19 12.14
CA ALA A 77 7.94 -0.06 11.38
C ALA A 77 9.05 -0.99 11.89
N ASP A 78 10.25 -0.46 12.17
CA ASP A 78 11.38 -1.22 12.74
C ASP A 78 11.07 -1.81 14.13
N THR A 79 10.23 -1.16 14.92
CA THR A 79 9.90 -1.63 16.28
C THR A 79 8.64 -2.48 16.33
N ALA A 80 7.64 -2.16 15.50
CA ALA A 80 6.34 -2.83 15.50
C ALA A 80 6.23 -3.95 14.44
N GLY A 81 7.20 -4.08 13.54
CA GLY A 81 7.28 -5.17 12.56
C GLY A 81 6.19 -5.12 11.50
N PHE A 82 6.06 -4.01 10.77
CA PHE A 82 5.15 -3.89 9.63
C PHE A 82 5.86 -3.30 8.40
N ILE A 83 5.36 -3.58 7.22
CA ILE A 83 5.81 -2.96 5.98
C ILE A 83 5.05 -1.66 5.77
N ALA A 84 5.77 -0.53 5.59
CA ALA A 84 5.17 0.76 5.31
C ALA A 84 5.20 1.07 3.80
N VAL A 85 4.09 1.60 3.28
CA VAL A 85 3.94 1.95 1.87
C VAL A 85 3.46 3.38 1.75
N TYR A 86 4.08 4.14 0.84
CA TYR A 86 3.74 5.52 0.53
C TYR A 86 3.45 5.63 -0.96
N PRO A 87 2.21 5.45 -1.39
CA PRO A 87 1.84 5.60 -2.79
C PRO A 87 1.89 7.06 -3.22
N GLN A 88 2.18 7.30 -4.50
CA GLN A 88 2.03 8.59 -5.13
C GLN A 88 0.65 8.68 -5.78
N ALA A 89 -0.11 9.72 -5.42
CA ALA A 89 -1.39 10.03 -6.06
C ALA A 89 -1.24 10.24 -7.57
N ALA A 90 -2.28 9.95 -8.33
CA ALA A 90 -2.33 10.26 -9.75
C ALA A 90 -2.25 11.77 -10.00
N THR A 91 -1.83 12.12 -11.21
CA THR A 91 -1.95 13.50 -11.69
C THR A 91 -3.39 13.75 -12.13
N ASP A 92 -4.03 14.76 -11.58
CA ASP A 92 -5.35 15.19 -12.01
C ASP A 92 -5.26 15.70 -13.47
N PRO A 93 -6.04 15.13 -14.41
CA PRO A 93 -5.99 15.54 -15.80
C PRO A 93 -6.49 16.96 -16.06
N ASP A 94 -7.26 17.53 -15.15
CA ASP A 94 -7.86 18.85 -15.33
C ASP A 94 -6.90 19.99 -14.99
N ASP A 95 -6.07 19.83 -13.94
CA ASP A 95 -5.18 20.90 -13.48
C ASP A 95 -3.72 20.49 -13.32
N GLY A 96 -3.40 19.21 -13.47
CA GLY A 96 -2.04 18.68 -13.37
C GLY A 96 -1.53 18.54 -11.94
N SER A 97 -2.36 18.74 -10.91
CA SER A 97 -2.01 18.52 -9.51
C SER A 97 -1.98 17.02 -9.17
N TYR A 98 -1.25 16.66 -8.12
CA TYR A 98 -1.36 15.32 -7.53
C TYR A 98 -2.57 15.25 -6.62
N SER A 99 -3.56 14.45 -7.00
CA SER A 99 -4.82 14.31 -6.28
C SER A 99 -5.23 12.85 -6.19
N TRP A 100 -5.83 12.45 -5.07
CA TRP A 100 -6.35 11.10 -4.88
C TRP A 100 -7.64 10.94 -5.68
N LEU A 101 -7.52 10.33 -6.87
CA LEU A 101 -8.63 10.11 -7.79
C LEU A 101 -9.42 8.87 -7.35
N HIS A 102 -10.45 9.10 -6.58
CA HIS A 102 -11.35 8.07 -6.06
C HIS A 102 -12.75 8.10 -6.71
N LYS A 103 -13.02 9.12 -7.52
CA LYS A 103 -14.29 9.28 -8.24
C LYS A 103 -14.27 8.41 -9.50
N ALA A 104 -14.97 7.28 -9.48
CA ALA A 104 -15.15 6.45 -10.66
C ALA A 104 -16.11 7.10 -11.69
N PRO A 105 -16.06 6.73 -12.98
CA PRO A 105 -15.11 5.81 -13.58
C PRO A 105 -13.95 6.56 -14.23
N THR A 106 -12.76 6.46 -13.68
CA THR A 106 -11.56 6.95 -14.36
C THR A 106 -10.53 5.83 -14.46
N SER A 107 -9.73 5.83 -15.52
CA SER A 107 -8.58 4.95 -15.67
C SER A 107 -7.48 5.24 -14.63
N HIS A 108 -7.64 6.29 -13.84
CA HIS A 108 -6.69 6.74 -12.82
C HIS A 108 -7.22 6.52 -11.39
N ASN A 109 -8.16 5.58 -11.21
CA ASN A 109 -8.78 5.33 -9.92
C ASN A 109 -7.78 4.78 -8.91
N ASP A 110 -7.38 5.62 -7.97
CA ASP A 110 -6.39 5.28 -6.95
C ASP A 110 -6.84 4.14 -6.01
N ILE A 111 -8.13 3.93 -5.83
CA ILE A 111 -8.63 2.84 -4.98
C ILE A 111 -8.20 1.48 -5.53
N PHE A 112 -8.38 1.26 -6.83
CA PHE A 112 -7.94 0.02 -7.48
C PHE A 112 -6.41 -0.06 -7.59
N PHE A 113 -5.73 1.08 -7.68
CA PHE A 113 -4.27 1.12 -7.60
C PHE A 113 -3.77 0.64 -6.24
N ILE A 114 -4.39 1.05 -5.13
CA ILE A 114 -4.04 0.54 -3.80
C ILE A 114 -4.30 -0.96 -3.70
N GLU A 115 -5.42 -1.44 -4.22
CA GLU A 115 -5.71 -2.88 -4.26
C GLU A 115 -4.63 -3.65 -5.05
N ALA A 116 -4.21 -3.13 -6.20
CA ALA A 116 -3.14 -3.73 -6.99
C ALA A 116 -1.79 -3.76 -6.24
N ILE A 117 -1.47 -2.73 -5.45
CA ILE A 117 -0.27 -2.73 -4.59
C ILE A 117 -0.40 -3.81 -3.50
N ILE A 118 -1.55 -3.95 -2.85
CA ILE A 118 -1.77 -5.01 -1.85
C ILE A 118 -1.50 -6.39 -2.47
N ASP A 119 -2.05 -6.65 -3.65
CA ASP A 119 -1.88 -7.93 -4.35
C ASP A 119 -0.41 -8.18 -4.75
N ALA A 120 0.26 -7.17 -5.29
CA ALA A 120 1.67 -7.25 -5.67
C ALA A 120 2.55 -7.55 -4.45
N LEU A 121 2.36 -6.82 -3.35
CA LEU A 121 3.15 -7.01 -2.14
C LEU A 121 2.83 -8.33 -1.43
N SER A 122 1.57 -8.77 -1.43
CA SER A 122 1.19 -10.07 -0.87
C SER A 122 1.73 -11.25 -1.67
N SER A 123 2.09 -11.05 -2.94
CA SER A 123 2.75 -12.08 -3.75
C SER A 123 4.26 -12.19 -3.51
N GLU A 124 4.87 -11.14 -2.97
CA GLU A 124 6.32 -11.04 -2.75
C GLU A 124 6.71 -11.21 -1.27
N PHE A 125 5.89 -10.67 -0.36
CA PHE A 125 6.13 -10.69 1.07
C PHE A 125 5.06 -11.50 1.80
N SER A 126 5.41 -12.03 2.97
CA SER A 126 4.44 -12.66 3.88
C SER A 126 3.58 -11.59 4.55
N ILE A 127 2.55 -11.10 3.85
CA ILE A 127 1.61 -10.09 4.36
C ILE A 127 0.45 -10.77 5.06
N ASP A 128 0.08 -10.26 6.24
CA ASP A 128 -1.17 -10.58 6.90
C ASP A 128 -2.30 -9.74 6.29
N ASN A 129 -3.07 -10.35 5.39
CA ASN A 129 -4.15 -9.66 4.68
C ASN A 129 -5.32 -9.23 5.59
N ASP A 130 -5.39 -9.72 6.83
CA ASP A 130 -6.35 -9.25 7.83
C ASP A 130 -5.83 -8.03 8.61
N ARG A 131 -4.57 -7.64 8.39
CA ARG A 131 -3.92 -6.49 9.03
C ARG A 131 -3.36 -5.48 8.03
N VAL A 132 -4.18 -5.09 7.06
CA VAL A 132 -3.86 -4.00 6.12
C VAL A 132 -4.50 -2.71 6.63
N TYR A 133 -3.69 -1.68 6.84
CA TYR A 133 -4.10 -0.42 7.44
C TYR A 133 -3.85 0.75 6.50
N ALA A 134 -4.64 1.82 6.66
CA ALA A 134 -4.51 3.04 5.87
C ALA A 134 -4.47 4.28 6.79
N CYS A 135 -3.50 5.15 6.55
CA CYS A 135 -3.36 6.42 7.26
C CYS A 135 -3.14 7.54 6.25
N GLY A 136 -3.76 8.70 6.45
CA GLY A 136 -3.59 9.82 5.55
C GLY A 136 -3.73 11.18 6.20
N TYR A 137 -3.12 12.18 5.57
CA TYR A 137 -3.18 13.58 5.98
C TYR A 137 -3.99 14.39 4.97
N SER A 138 -4.86 15.30 5.44
CA SER A 138 -5.66 16.19 4.60
C SER A 138 -6.46 15.39 3.54
N GLU A 139 -6.22 15.59 2.25
CA GLU A 139 -6.85 14.83 1.17
C GLU A 139 -6.56 13.33 1.28
N GLY A 140 -5.34 12.92 1.67
CA GLY A 140 -5.03 11.52 1.96
C GLY A 140 -5.83 10.95 3.13
N GLY A 141 -6.21 11.79 4.09
CA GLY A 141 -7.14 11.43 5.17
C GLY A 141 -8.56 11.21 4.66
N ILE A 142 -9.03 12.05 3.73
CA ILE A 142 -10.31 11.86 3.02
C ILE A 142 -10.28 10.54 2.23
N PHE A 143 -9.22 10.33 1.48
CA PHE A 143 -9.02 9.11 0.69
C PHE A 143 -9.00 7.84 1.56
N SER A 144 -8.47 7.91 2.78
CA SER A 144 -8.51 6.77 3.71
C SER A 144 -9.94 6.37 4.07
N TYR A 145 -10.87 7.31 4.21
CA TYR A 145 -12.29 6.99 4.39
C TYR A 145 -12.87 6.29 3.15
N GLU A 146 -12.53 6.76 1.96
CA GLU A 146 -12.98 6.12 0.72
C GLU A 146 -12.48 4.68 0.59
N LEU A 147 -11.22 4.43 0.97
CA LEU A 147 -10.66 3.07 1.00
C LEU A 147 -11.43 2.19 1.98
N ALA A 148 -11.72 2.67 3.20
CA ALA A 148 -12.49 1.92 4.18
C ALA A 148 -13.89 1.55 3.66
N CYS A 149 -14.49 2.41 2.86
CA CYS A 149 -15.81 2.15 2.29
C CYS A 149 -15.77 1.20 1.10
N ARG A 150 -14.78 1.34 0.24
CA ARG A 150 -14.76 0.65 -1.06
C ARG A 150 -13.92 -0.63 -1.06
N LEU A 151 -12.95 -0.72 -0.16
CA LEU A 151 -12.11 -1.89 0.05
C LEU A 151 -12.29 -2.44 1.48
N ASN A 152 -13.50 -2.42 2.00
CA ASN A 152 -13.81 -2.85 3.38
C ASN A 152 -13.48 -4.32 3.66
N ASN A 153 -13.29 -5.12 2.62
CA ASN A 153 -12.82 -6.50 2.70
C ASN A 153 -11.29 -6.63 2.66
N ARG A 154 -10.56 -5.51 2.47
CA ARG A 154 -9.10 -5.48 2.39
C ARG A 154 -8.48 -4.57 3.45
N ILE A 155 -9.18 -3.52 3.88
CA ILE A 155 -8.69 -2.53 4.84
C ILE A 155 -9.28 -2.81 6.23
N ALA A 156 -8.44 -3.20 7.18
CA ALA A 156 -8.85 -3.55 8.53
C ALA A 156 -9.18 -2.32 9.40
N ALA A 157 -8.42 -1.23 9.24
CA ALA A 157 -8.68 0.03 9.95
C ALA A 157 -8.01 1.22 9.24
N ILE A 158 -8.52 2.41 9.54
CA ILE A 158 -7.97 3.66 9.00
C ILE A 158 -7.64 4.65 10.10
N SER A 159 -6.75 5.60 9.78
CA SER A 159 -6.52 6.82 10.55
C SER A 159 -6.54 8.02 9.61
N SER A 160 -7.30 9.05 9.97
CA SER A 160 -7.39 10.28 9.18
C SER A 160 -6.93 11.47 10.00
N VAL A 161 -5.90 12.16 9.52
CA VAL A 161 -5.36 13.38 10.15
C VAL A 161 -5.77 14.57 9.31
N SER A 162 -6.56 15.47 9.88
CA SER A 162 -7.08 16.69 9.19
C SER A 162 -7.86 16.40 7.91
N GLY A 163 -8.38 15.20 7.75
CA GLY A 163 -9.32 14.80 6.70
C GLY A 163 -10.69 14.51 7.32
N SER A 164 -11.76 14.76 6.59
CA SER A 164 -13.11 14.43 7.00
C SER A 164 -13.77 13.50 6.00
N MET A 165 -14.69 12.68 6.47
CA MET A 165 -15.53 11.89 5.59
C MET A 165 -16.45 12.84 4.81
N LEU A 166 -16.38 12.80 3.49
CA LEU A 166 -17.26 13.60 2.62
C LEU A 166 -18.57 12.84 2.42
N VAL A 167 -19.69 13.46 2.82
CA VAL A 167 -20.95 12.72 2.99
C VAL A 167 -21.87 12.79 1.77
N ASP A 168 -21.88 13.89 1.02
CA ASP A 168 -22.96 14.16 0.06
C ASP A 168 -22.57 14.09 -1.43
N GLU A 169 -21.39 14.53 -1.82
CA GLU A 169 -20.98 14.51 -3.23
C GLU A 169 -20.54 13.12 -3.72
N PHE A 170 -20.14 12.25 -2.83
CA PHE A 170 -19.63 10.91 -3.14
C PHE A 170 -20.69 9.81 -3.00
N ARG A 171 -21.80 10.07 -2.34
CA ARG A 171 -22.88 9.10 -2.11
C ARG A 171 -23.82 8.93 -3.29
N ASP A 172 -24.16 9.99 -4.02
CA ASP A 172 -25.32 9.99 -4.90
C ASP A 172 -25.06 9.57 -6.34
N SER A 173 -23.82 9.55 -6.84
CA SER A 173 -23.60 9.28 -8.26
C SER A 173 -23.12 7.88 -8.60
N TYR A 174 -22.60 7.08 -7.65
CA TYR A 174 -21.93 5.83 -8.00
C TYR A 174 -22.16 4.63 -7.08
N TYR A 175 -22.81 4.76 -5.93
CA TYR A 175 -22.87 3.66 -4.96
C TYR A 175 -24.29 3.34 -4.48
N ASN A 176 -24.94 2.43 -5.21
CA ASN A 176 -25.98 1.55 -4.67
C ASN A 176 -25.34 0.39 -3.84
N LEU A 177 -24.19 0.62 -3.23
CA LEU A 177 -23.54 -0.34 -2.35
C LEU A 177 -23.69 0.15 -0.93
N GLY A 178 -24.49 -0.61 -0.16
CA GLY A 178 -24.87 -0.28 1.19
C GLY A 178 -23.74 0.21 2.07
N PHE A 179 -24.11 1.20 2.86
CA PHE A 179 -23.45 1.69 4.07
C PHE A 179 -21.97 1.43 4.26
N CYS A 180 -21.20 2.52 4.22
CA CYS A 180 -19.98 2.60 5.00
C CYS A 180 -20.32 2.50 6.49
#